data_62444e3a575311329c10e12bcdcdb58a
#
_entry.id   62444e3a575311329c10e12bcdcdb58a
#
_cell.length_a   1.000
_cell.length_b   1.000
_cell.length_c   1.000
_cell.angle_alpha   90.00
_cell.angle_beta   90.00
_cell.angle_gamma   90.00
#
_symmetry.space_group_name_H-M   'P 1'
#
loop_
_entity.id
_entity.type
_entity.pdbx_description
1 polymer ?
#
loop_
_entity_poly.entity_id
_entity_poly.type
_entity_poly.pdbx_seq_one_letter_code
_entity_poly.pdbx_strand_id
1 'polypeptide(L)'
;MINVELSNIWSCVSLPNLLSSEQALFEAHLKLRRNQPGFDDFLGWLGCGDAMIARTISAVERAADTICRQSQVLVVAGMGESWLGARAAVRLLGKPARDGRPAVLFVGDRMGSDDYLALFDRLEGKDFCLQLIMPEQPEPECAIASRAVRWMM
;
A
#
# COMPACT_ATOMS: atom_id res chain seq x y z
N MET A 1 -6.12 -7.75 18.93
CA MET A 1 -6.74 -9.08 18.67
C MET A 1 -7.89 -8.83 17.70
N ILE A 2 -7.97 -9.57 16.61
CA ILE A 2 -9.10 -9.48 15.67
C ILE A 2 -10.20 -10.38 16.23
N ASN A 3 -11.41 -9.84 16.38
CA ASN A 3 -12.58 -10.59 16.76
C ASN A 3 -13.47 -10.77 15.53
N VAL A 4 -13.93 -12.00 15.30
CA VAL A 4 -14.80 -12.33 14.18
C VAL A 4 -16.19 -12.60 14.73
N GLU A 5 -17.16 -11.78 14.34
CA GLU A 5 -18.56 -11.89 14.74
C GLU A 5 -19.33 -12.72 13.69
N LEU A 6 -19.87 -13.85 14.13
CA LEU A 6 -20.54 -14.81 13.25
C LEU A 6 -22.09 -14.76 13.33
N SER A 7 -22.66 -13.87 14.14
CA SER A 7 -24.12 -13.86 14.38
C SER A 7 -24.95 -13.70 13.10
N ASN A 8 -24.42 -13.03 12.10
CA ASN A 8 -25.14 -12.74 10.86
C ASN A 8 -25.05 -13.83 9.77
N ILE A 9 -24.24 -14.87 9.96
CA ILE A 9 -24.07 -15.90 8.91
C ILE A 9 -25.02 -17.10 9.07
N TRP A 10 -25.67 -17.25 10.22
CA TRP A 10 -26.48 -18.45 10.53
C TRP A 10 -27.73 -18.60 9.67
N SER A 11 -28.15 -17.55 8.97
CA SER A 11 -29.20 -17.65 7.95
C SER A 11 -28.73 -18.28 6.64
N CYS A 12 -27.41 -18.25 6.37
CA CYS A 12 -26.80 -18.72 5.12
C CYS A 12 -26.02 -20.03 5.30
N VAL A 13 -25.46 -20.24 6.49
CA VAL A 13 -24.56 -21.36 6.79
C VAL A 13 -25.05 -22.08 8.04
N SER A 14 -25.35 -23.40 7.92
CA SER A 14 -25.68 -24.23 9.08
C SER A 14 -24.41 -24.62 9.85
N LEU A 15 -24.51 -24.79 11.17
CA LEU A 15 -23.41 -25.24 12.00
C LEU A 15 -22.79 -26.58 11.52
N PRO A 16 -23.57 -27.59 11.11
CA PRO A 16 -23.01 -28.82 10.51
C PRO A 16 -22.17 -28.57 9.28
N ASN A 17 -22.58 -27.66 8.38
CA ASN A 17 -21.82 -27.32 7.18
C ASN A 17 -20.51 -26.61 7.54
N LEU A 18 -20.52 -25.73 8.55
CA LEU A 18 -19.32 -25.07 9.02
C LEU A 18 -18.32 -26.09 9.61
N LEU A 19 -18.80 -26.98 10.45
CA LEU A 19 -17.97 -28.04 11.07
C LEU A 19 -17.41 -29.03 10.05
N SER A 20 -18.19 -29.38 9.01
CA SER A 20 -17.73 -30.27 7.94
C SER A 20 -16.60 -29.65 7.09
N SER A 21 -16.47 -28.33 7.10
CA SER A 21 -15.42 -27.61 6.38
C SER A 21 -14.12 -27.47 7.19
N GLU A 22 -14.12 -27.81 8.47
CA GLU A 22 -12.98 -27.58 9.38
C GLU A 22 -11.71 -28.28 8.91
N GLN A 23 -11.80 -29.53 8.50
CA GLN A 23 -10.65 -30.30 8.03
C GLN A 23 -10.08 -29.71 6.73
N ALA A 24 -10.93 -29.35 5.77
CA ALA A 24 -10.52 -28.76 4.51
C ALA A 24 -9.84 -27.39 4.73
N LEU A 25 -10.37 -26.58 5.64
CA LEU A 25 -9.77 -25.31 6.03
C LEU A 25 -8.41 -25.49 6.71
N PHE A 26 -8.31 -26.49 7.60
CA PHE A 26 -7.04 -26.80 8.26
C PHE A 26 -5.96 -27.27 7.27
N GLU A 27 -6.33 -28.15 6.32
CA GLU A 27 -5.43 -28.59 5.26
C GLU A 27 -5.00 -27.44 4.35
N ALA A 28 -5.93 -26.56 3.96
CA ALA A 28 -5.61 -25.36 3.19
C ALA A 28 -4.65 -24.43 3.97
N HIS A 29 -4.92 -24.21 5.25
CA HIS A 29 -4.03 -23.43 6.11
C HIS A 29 -2.62 -24.04 6.22
N LEU A 30 -2.52 -25.36 6.35
CA LEU A 30 -1.22 -26.04 6.37
C LEU A 30 -0.46 -25.90 5.04
N LYS A 31 -1.17 -25.95 3.90
CA LYS A 31 -0.58 -25.73 2.56
C LYS A 31 -0.02 -24.31 2.45
N LEU A 32 -0.77 -23.31 2.89
CA LEU A 32 -0.31 -21.92 2.94
C LEU A 32 0.94 -21.76 3.82
N ARG A 33 0.93 -22.35 5.02
CA ARG A 33 2.05 -22.28 5.97
C ARG A 33 3.31 -23.00 5.49
N ARG A 34 3.18 -24.09 4.74
CA ARG A 34 4.28 -24.90 4.25
C ARG A 34 4.88 -24.39 2.95
N ASN A 35 4.35 -23.31 2.41
CA ASN A 35 4.84 -22.69 1.17
C ASN A 35 5.00 -23.72 0.06
N GLN A 36 3.93 -24.47 -0.26
CA GLN A 36 4.01 -25.56 -1.22
C GLN A 36 4.24 -25.02 -2.64
N PRO A 37 5.00 -25.76 -3.49
CA PRO A 37 5.24 -25.38 -4.89
C PRO A 37 3.93 -25.08 -5.63
N GLY A 38 3.90 -23.96 -6.37
CA GLY A 38 2.73 -23.48 -7.11
C GLY A 38 1.97 -22.33 -6.45
N PHE A 39 2.33 -21.95 -5.21
CA PHE A 39 1.82 -20.78 -4.53
C PHE A 39 2.90 -19.73 -4.21
N ASP A 40 4.16 -20.04 -4.50
CA ASP A 40 5.33 -19.26 -4.10
C ASP A 40 5.26 -17.81 -4.58
N ASP A 41 4.73 -17.57 -5.79
CA ASP A 41 4.64 -16.23 -6.38
C ASP A 41 3.64 -15.31 -5.66
N PHE A 42 2.66 -15.87 -4.94
CA PHE A 42 1.60 -15.11 -4.30
C PHE A 42 1.69 -15.07 -2.78
N LEU A 43 2.56 -15.86 -2.17
CA LEU A 43 2.63 -16.03 -0.72
C LEU A 43 3.84 -15.35 -0.07
N GLY A 44 4.62 -14.60 -0.83
CA GLY A 44 5.80 -13.88 -0.32
C GLY A 44 5.51 -12.98 0.89
N TRP A 45 4.30 -12.43 0.97
CA TRP A 45 3.86 -11.61 2.10
C TRP A 45 3.70 -12.39 3.42
N LEU A 46 3.43 -13.70 3.36
CA LEU A 46 3.37 -14.56 4.56
C LEU A 46 4.76 -14.83 5.16
N GLY A 47 5.80 -14.72 4.33
CA GLY A 47 7.19 -14.94 4.71
C GLY A 47 7.92 -13.67 5.15
N CYS A 48 7.24 -12.52 5.21
CA CYS A 48 7.81 -11.28 5.75
C CYS A 48 8.07 -11.42 7.26
N GLY A 49 8.97 -12.34 7.63
CA GLY A 49 9.34 -12.60 9.00
C GLY A 49 10.30 -11.56 9.57
N ASP A 50 10.46 -11.60 10.86
CA ASP A 50 11.09 -10.56 11.70
C ASP A 50 12.48 -10.10 11.26
N ALA A 51 13.31 -11.00 10.70
CA ALA A 51 14.69 -10.66 10.30
C ALA A 51 14.77 -9.80 9.02
N MET A 52 13.87 -10.03 8.06
CA MET A 52 13.78 -9.22 6.84
C MET A 52 13.17 -7.87 7.14
N ILE A 53 12.15 -7.85 7.99
CA ILE A 53 11.49 -6.64 8.47
C ILE A 53 12.50 -5.73 9.18
N ALA A 54 13.29 -6.24 10.12
CA ALA A 54 14.24 -5.44 10.89
C ALA A 54 15.28 -4.71 10.01
N ARG A 55 15.84 -5.40 9.00
CA ARG A 55 16.79 -4.78 8.06
C ARG A 55 16.14 -3.72 7.16
N THR A 56 14.92 -4.00 6.72
CA THR A 56 14.15 -3.11 5.84
C THR A 56 13.68 -1.88 6.60
N ILE A 57 13.21 -2.02 7.84
CA ILE A 57 12.75 -0.89 8.67
C ILE A 57 13.84 0.18 8.79
N SER A 58 15.07 -0.19 9.14
CA SER A 58 16.15 0.80 9.26
C SER A 58 16.49 1.53 7.96
N ALA A 59 16.32 0.88 6.81
CA ALA A 59 16.49 1.53 5.51
C ALA A 59 15.32 2.49 5.20
N VAL A 60 14.10 2.06 5.51
CA VAL A 60 12.88 2.88 5.35
C VAL A 60 12.93 4.11 6.24
N GLU A 61 13.33 3.97 7.51
CA GLU A 61 13.46 5.08 8.45
C GLU A 61 14.46 6.13 7.95
N ARG A 62 15.65 5.70 7.49
CA ARG A 62 16.64 6.62 6.90
C ARG A 62 16.11 7.35 5.66
N ALA A 63 15.39 6.63 4.79
CA ALA A 63 14.76 7.24 3.62
C ALA A 63 13.68 8.25 4.01
N ALA A 64 12.83 7.90 4.97
CA ALA A 64 11.79 8.77 5.51
C ALA A 64 12.39 10.05 6.13
N ASP A 65 13.45 9.92 6.94
CA ASP A 65 14.15 11.04 7.53
C ASP A 65 14.75 11.96 6.47
N THR A 66 15.27 11.39 5.38
CA THR A 66 15.81 12.18 4.27
C THR A 66 14.70 12.96 3.57
N ILE A 67 13.59 12.32 3.27
CA ILE A 67 12.42 12.96 2.67
C ILE A 67 11.88 14.07 3.57
N CYS A 68 11.77 13.83 4.88
CA CYS A 68 11.29 14.83 5.84
C CYS A 68 12.18 16.06 5.92
N ARG A 69 13.49 15.90 5.71
CA ARG A 69 14.42 17.04 5.71
C ARG A 69 14.46 17.82 4.40
N GLN A 70 14.13 17.17 3.29
CA GLN A 70 14.32 17.74 1.95
C GLN A 70 13.02 18.20 1.30
N SER A 71 11.86 17.86 1.86
CA SER A 71 10.60 18.15 1.19
C SER A 71 9.47 18.52 2.16
N GLN A 72 8.61 19.38 1.68
CA GLN A 72 7.33 19.76 2.32
C GLN A 72 6.20 18.85 1.85
N VAL A 73 6.38 18.20 0.70
CA VAL A 73 5.39 17.29 0.10
C VAL A 73 6.09 16.02 -0.41
N LEU A 74 5.52 14.86 -0.10
CA LEU A 74 5.87 13.60 -0.73
C LEU A 74 4.74 13.22 -1.69
N VAL A 75 5.04 13.20 -2.99
CA VAL A 75 4.12 12.69 -4.01
C VAL A 75 4.39 11.22 -4.23
N VAL A 76 3.40 10.39 -4.04
CA VAL A 76 3.45 8.94 -4.29
C VAL A 76 2.65 8.66 -5.56
N ALA A 77 3.36 8.45 -6.66
CA ALA A 77 2.76 8.11 -7.93
C ALA A 77 2.77 6.59 -8.13
N GLY A 78 1.63 6.06 -8.49
CA GLY A 78 1.47 4.64 -8.68
C GLY A 78 0.03 4.22 -8.91
N MET A 79 -0.15 2.93 -9.11
CA MET A 79 -1.45 2.30 -9.24
C MET A 79 -1.39 0.86 -8.73
N GLY A 80 -2.55 0.24 -8.52
CA GLY A 80 -2.67 -1.14 -8.11
C GLY A 80 -2.56 -1.37 -6.60
N GLU A 81 -2.46 -2.63 -6.22
CA GLU A 81 -2.62 -3.06 -4.82
C GLU A 81 -1.56 -2.49 -3.88
N SER A 82 -0.30 -2.47 -4.30
CA SER A 82 0.80 -1.93 -3.49
C SER A 82 0.63 -0.45 -3.18
N TRP A 83 0.14 0.33 -4.15
CA TRP A 83 -0.15 1.74 -3.99
C TRP A 83 -1.40 1.98 -3.12
N LEU A 84 -2.47 1.19 -3.33
CA LEU A 84 -3.69 1.26 -2.52
C LEU A 84 -3.43 0.93 -1.05
N GLY A 85 -2.61 -0.08 -0.77
CA GLY A 85 -2.21 -0.46 0.57
C GLY A 85 -1.48 0.68 1.31
N ALA A 86 -0.51 1.30 0.63
CA ALA A 86 0.22 2.45 1.17
C ALA A 86 -0.73 3.65 1.42
N ARG A 87 -1.63 3.94 0.48
CA ARG A 87 -2.63 5.02 0.62
C ARG A 87 -3.58 4.76 1.78
N ALA A 88 -4.06 3.53 1.94
CA ALA A 88 -4.93 3.15 3.05
C ALA A 88 -4.22 3.32 4.41
N ALA A 89 -2.97 2.85 4.51
CA ALA A 89 -2.18 2.99 5.73
C ALA A 89 -1.93 4.46 6.09
N VAL A 90 -1.55 5.28 5.12
CA VAL A 90 -1.33 6.72 5.36
C VAL A 90 -2.63 7.42 5.76
N ARG A 91 -3.78 7.09 5.14
CA ARG A 91 -5.07 7.68 5.52
C ARG A 91 -5.54 7.26 6.90
N LEU A 92 -5.28 6.01 7.29
CA LEU A 92 -5.69 5.48 8.58
C LEU A 92 -4.80 5.97 9.73
N LEU A 93 -3.49 5.99 9.50
CA LEU A 93 -2.48 6.24 10.53
C LEU A 93 -1.85 7.63 10.42
N GLY A 94 -2.01 8.27 9.27
CA GLY A 94 -1.40 9.56 8.97
C GLY A 94 -1.97 10.66 9.86
N LYS A 95 -1.08 11.38 10.51
CA LYS A 95 -1.43 12.64 11.17
C LYS A 95 -1.46 13.75 10.12
N PRO A 96 -2.29 14.80 10.32
CA PRO A 96 -2.21 15.99 9.48
C PRO A 96 -0.77 16.50 9.38
N ALA A 97 -0.41 17.10 8.23
CA ALA A 97 0.90 17.73 8.03
C ALA A 97 1.10 18.87 9.04
N ARG A 98 1.52 18.51 10.24
CA ARG A 98 1.89 19.38 11.36
C ARG A 98 3.24 18.88 11.86
N ASP A 99 4.02 19.74 12.46
CA ASP A 99 5.29 19.37 13.08
C ASP A 99 6.43 19.01 12.10
N GLY A 100 6.52 19.69 10.94
CA GLY A 100 7.65 19.52 10.01
C GLY A 100 7.63 18.23 9.19
N ARG A 101 6.50 17.50 9.18
CA ARG A 101 6.34 16.31 8.33
C ARG A 101 5.76 16.70 6.96
N PRO A 102 6.25 16.11 5.87
CA PRO A 102 5.72 16.38 4.55
C PRO A 102 4.26 15.93 4.43
N ALA A 103 3.48 16.68 3.66
CA ALA A 103 2.17 16.22 3.23
C ALA A 103 2.33 15.07 2.24
N VAL A 104 1.58 13.97 2.38
CA VAL A 104 1.64 12.84 1.43
C VAL A 104 0.49 12.94 0.44
N LEU A 105 0.81 13.05 -0.84
CA LEU A 105 -0.14 13.12 -1.94
C LEU A 105 -0.03 11.86 -2.80
N PHE A 106 -1.17 11.23 -3.08
CA PHE A 106 -1.25 10.03 -3.91
C PHE A 106 -1.82 10.39 -5.28
N VAL A 107 -1.14 9.97 -6.36
CA VAL A 107 -1.51 10.24 -7.74
C VAL A 107 -1.33 8.99 -8.61
N GLY A 108 -2.10 8.91 -9.72
CA GLY A 108 -1.99 7.81 -10.68
C GLY A 108 -3.27 7.00 -10.83
N ASP A 109 -4.24 7.12 -9.93
CA ASP A 109 -5.54 6.47 -10.02
C ASP A 109 -6.57 7.27 -10.84
N ARG A 110 -6.24 8.50 -11.19
CA ARG A 110 -7.09 9.41 -11.98
C ARG A 110 -6.27 10.13 -13.03
N MET A 111 -6.88 10.33 -14.19
CA MET A 111 -6.25 10.99 -15.33
C MET A 111 -6.99 12.27 -15.75
N GLY A 112 -7.87 12.77 -14.90
CA GLY A 112 -8.59 14.03 -15.16
C GLY A 112 -7.65 15.23 -15.15
N SER A 113 -7.81 16.15 -16.10
CA SER A 113 -7.05 17.40 -16.14
C SER A 113 -7.16 18.19 -14.84
N ASP A 114 -8.36 18.21 -14.25
CA ASP A 114 -8.64 18.95 -13.02
C ASP A 114 -7.89 18.37 -11.83
N ASP A 115 -7.72 17.03 -11.77
CA ASP A 115 -6.94 16.36 -10.73
C ASP A 115 -5.46 16.77 -10.80
N TYR A 116 -4.91 16.88 -12.03
CA TYR A 116 -3.52 17.34 -12.23
C TYR A 116 -3.34 18.83 -11.95
N LEU A 117 -4.28 19.67 -12.37
CA LEU A 117 -4.23 21.10 -12.04
C LEU A 117 -4.26 21.30 -10.51
N ALA A 118 -5.18 20.64 -9.81
CA ALA A 118 -5.23 20.70 -8.36
C ALA A 118 -3.96 20.15 -7.67
N LEU A 119 -3.29 19.17 -8.28
CA LEU A 119 -1.99 18.69 -7.81
C LEU A 119 -0.91 19.75 -7.99
N PHE A 120 -0.83 20.37 -9.16
CA PHE A 120 0.16 21.38 -9.48
C PHE A 120 0.04 22.61 -8.59
N ASP A 121 -1.19 23.08 -8.36
CA ASP A 121 -1.46 24.17 -7.39
C ASP A 121 -0.96 23.83 -5.99
N ARG A 122 -1.05 22.57 -5.60
CA ARG A 122 -0.55 22.10 -4.29
C ARG A 122 0.96 21.99 -4.20
N LEU A 123 1.64 21.81 -5.32
CA LEU A 123 3.09 21.67 -5.40
C LEU A 123 3.81 23.02 -5.66
N GLU A 124 3.09 23.99 -6.22
CA GLU A 124 3.68 25.28 -6.57
C GLU A 124 4.37 25.93 -5.37
N GLY A 125 5.63 26.33 -5.58
CA GLY A 125 6.46 26.97 -4.58
C GLY A 125 6.87 26.09 -3.39
N LYS A 126 6.74 24.77 -3.49
CA LYS A 126 7.13 23.84 -2.43
C LYS A 126 8.23 22.89 -2.88
N ASP A 127 9.12 22.59 -1.96
CA ASP A 127 10.04 21.47 -2.14
C ASP A 127 9.30 20.15 -2.01
N PHE A 128 9.41 19.29 -3.00
CA PHE A 128 8.74 17.99 -2.98
C PHE A 128 9.63 16.85 -3.47
N CYS A 129 9.36 15.66 -2.96
CA CYS A 129 9.94 14.40 -3.41
C CYS A 129 8.90 13.58 -4.16
N LEU A 130 9.34 12.84 -5.18
CA LEU A 130 8.52 11.89 -5.93
C LEU A 130 8.96 10.47 -5.62
N GLN A 131 8.03 9.65 -5.14
CA GLN A 131 8.17 8.21 -5.00
C GLN A 131 7.29 7.51 -6.02
N LEU A 132 7.85 6.54 -6.74
CA LEU A 132 7.12 5.72 -7.70
C LEU A 132 6.88 4.33 -7.12
N ILE A 133 5.62 3.88 -7.18
CA ILE A 133 5.22 2.50 -6.88
C ILE A 133 4.62 1.94 -8.16
N MET A 134 5.43 1.18 -8.89
CA MET A 134 5.05 0.64 -10.19
C MET A 134 5.15 -0.88 -10.19
N PRO A 135 4.22 -1.59 -10.82
CA PRO A 135 4.38 -3.00 -11.12
C PRO A 135 5.53 -3.21 -12.12
N GLU A 136 5.94 -4.45 -12.30
CA GLU A 136 7.02 -4.82 -13.21
C GLU A 136 6.73 -4.38 -14.67
N GLN A 137 5.44 -4.38 -15.05
CA GLN A 137 4.94 -3.77 -16.27
C GLN A 137 4.15 -2.52 -15.92
N PRO A 138 4.73 -1.33 -16.12
CA PRO A 138 4.09 -0.08 -15.74
C PRO A 138 2.87 0.20 -16.63
N GLU A 139 1.75 0.50 -16.00
CA GLU A 139 0.54 0.92 -16.69
C GLU A 139 0.69 2.37 -17.21
N PRO A 140 0.04 2.71 -18.33
CA PRO A 140 0.16 4.05 -18.94
C PRO A 140 -0.13 5.19 -17.99
N GLU A 141 -1.11 5.00 -17.09
CA GLU A 141 -1.53 5.99 -16.10
C GLU A 141 -0.40 6.35 -15.14
N CYS A 142 0.32 5.34 -14.69
CA CYS A 142 1.47 5.52 -13.80
C CYS A 142 2.61 6.26 -14.49
N ALA A 143 2.84 5.96 -15.76
CA ALA A 143 3.85 6.64 -16.58
C ALA A 143 3.47 8.11 -16.83
N ILE A 144 2.20 8.40 -17.09
CA ILE A 144 1.68 9.76 -17.29
C ILE A 144 1.81 10.55 -15.98
N ALA A 145 1.34 9.99 -14.86
CA ALA A 145 1.41 10.64 -13.55
C ALA A 145 2.86 10.96 -13.17
N SER A 146 3.77 10.01 -13.37
CA SER A 146 5.20 10.22 -13.06
C SER A 146 5.83 11.32 -13.92
N ARG A 147 5.48 11.37 -15.22
CA ARG A 147 5.97 12.43 -16.14
C ARG A 147 5.42 13.80 -15.77
N ALA A 148 4.12 13.88 -15.45
CA ALA A 148 3.48 15.13 -15.07
C ALA A 148 4.13 15.74 -13.82
N VAL A 149 4.38 14.91 -12.79
CA VAL A 149 5.05 15.38 -11.57
C VAL A 149 6.52 15.74 -11.83
N ARG A 150 7.24 14.93 -12.61
CA ARG A 150 8.64 15.24 -12.96
C ARG A 150 8.84 16.50 -13.76
N TRP A 151 7.83 16.91 -14.52
CA TRP A 151 7.86 18.18 -15.24
C TRP A 151 7.85 19.40 -14.31
N MET A 152 7.31 19.24 -13.09
CA MET A 152 7.29 20.27 -12.05
C MET A 152 8.60 20.36 -11.23
N MET A 153 9.47 19.35 -11.33
CA MET A 153 10.78 19.32 -10.64
C MET A 153 11.83 20.16 -11.37
#